data_4e055478f8f0909cdc6e4e64a85d5329
#
_entry.id   4e055478f8f0909cdc6e4e64a85d5329
#
_cell.length_a   1.000
_cell.length_b   1.000
_cell.length_c   1.000
_cell.angle_alpha   90.00
_cell.angle_beta   90.00
_cell.angle_gamma   90.00
#
_symmetry.space_group_name_H-M   'P 1'
#
loop_
_entity.id
_entity.type
_entity.pdbx_description
1 polymer ?
#
loop_
_entity_poly.entity_id
_entity_poly.type
_entity_poly.pdbx_seq_one_letter_code
_entity_poly.pdbx_strand_id
1 'polypeptide(L)'
;MEHPNESNLLPPELLPLRAKIDDIDHQILDLLRQRNEVVTEVASIKQRTGFGIRDYTRERELLEDRGIRAKECGLRPEVIESLFRVILWASRDRQAALGAETPLETTSKRVAIIGGNGGMGRVMARLFKDAGNEILIADLDTTLSNTEATKQADVTIIAVPIAQTIKVIEEVGPHCKSDSLLMDVTSIKKEPVLAMCTATNGTSVIGTHPLFGPSVHSLQGQRIAVVCERDDHGWHDWLASILHSRGFTVIDTTAKEHDEAMSVVQVLTHQATEIVGRTIQKLGVNIHKTLEFTSPIYLIDMLMAARHFAQSADLYASIQMNNSETERVLNTLRDAGEELREIVLDKDPQRFNKMFSEVHEHFGKFSEQALEQSSFLIDRLVERG
;
A
#
# COMPACT_ATOMS: atom_id res chain seq x y z
N MET A 1 -22.31 -3.64 27.06
CA MET A 1 -22.56 -3.24 28.46
C MET A 1 -22.66 -1.73 28.44
N GLU A 2 -23.87 -1.23 28.76
CA GLU A 2 -24.12 0.19 28.90
C GLU A 2 -23.30 0.68 30.10
N HIS A 3 -22.43 1.66 29.87
CA HIS A 3 -21.78 2.36 30.97
C HIS A 3 -22.87 3.05 31.80
N PRO A 4 -22.86 2.94 33.13
CA PRO A 4 -23.81 3.66 33.95
C PRO A 4 -23.57 5.16 33.75
N ASN A 5 -24.67 5.85 33.45
CA ASN A 5 -24.78 7.27 33.26
C ASN A 5 -24.56 7.98 34.62
N GLU A 6 -23.31 8.05 35.09
CA GLU A 6 -22.96 9.02 36.13
C GLU A 6 -22.87 10.37 35.41
N SER A 7 -23.83 11.22 35.68
CA SER A 7 -23.76 12.66 35.41
C SER A 7 -22.60 13.24 36.19
N ASN A 8 -21.36 13.04 35.73
CA ASN A 8 -20.20 13.78 36.19
C ASN A 8 -20.41 15.23 35.74
N LEU A 9 -21.05 16.01 36.60
CA LEU A 9 -21.09 17.46 36.47
C LEU A 9 -19.65 17.93 36.45
N LEU A 10 -19.22 18.45 35.31
CA LEU A 10 -17.86 18.95 35.11
C LEU A 10 -17.57 19.98 36.20
N PRO A 11 -16.43 19.88 36.94
CA PRO A 11 -16.04 20.90 37.90
C PRO A 11 -16.05 22.29 37.23
N PRO A 12 -16.74 23.29 37.80
CA PRO A 12 -16.87 24.62 37.16
C PRO A 12 -15.51 25.27 36.86
N GLU A 13 -14.49 24.94 37.63
CA GLU A 13 -13.11 25.42 37.45
C GLU A 13 -12.45 24.91 36.16
N LEU A 14 -12.93 23.81 35.58
CA LEU A 14 -12.41 23.29 34.31
C LEU A 14 -12.93 24.04 33.09
N LEU A 15 -14.08 24.71 33.18
CA LEU A 15 -14.67 25.40 32.04
C LEU A 15 -13.75 26.50 31.44
N PRO A 16 -13.17 27.41 32.26
CA PRO A 16 -12.28 28.44 31.73
C PRO A 16 -10.94 27.87 31.24
N LEU A 17 -10.48 26.73 31.77
CA LEU A 17 -9.27 26.07 31.28
C LEU A 17 -9.51 25.39 29.94
N ARG A 18 -10.66 24.73 29.75
CA ARG A 18 -11.05 24.17 28.47
C ARG A 18 -11.18 25.24 27.41
N ALA A 19 -11.85 26.36 27.68
CA ALA A 19 -11.93 27.47 26.75
C ALA A 19 -10.54 27.98 26.33
N LYS A 20 -9.57 28.06 27.24
CA LYS A 20 -8.19 28.42 26.89
C LYS A 20 -7.52 27.38 25.99
N ILE A 21 -7.78 26.09 26.23
CA ILE A 21 -7.27 25.02 25.36
C ILE A 21 -7.88 25.15 23.97
N ASP A 22 -9.20 25.35 23.87
CA ASP A 22 -9.91 25.53 22.61
C ASP A 22 -9.35 26.72 21.81
N ASP A 23 -9.03 27.85 22.47
CA ASP A 23 -8.41 29.01 21.83
C ASP A 23 -7.00 28.68 21.28
N ILE A 24 -6.21 27.89 22.02
CA ILE A 24 -4.88 27.45 21.58
C ILE A 24 -5.01 26.48 20.39
N ASP A 25 -5.95 25.55 20.45
CA ASP A 25 -6.21 24.62 19.35
C ASP A 25 -6.62 25.33 18.06
N HIS A 26 -7.44 26.40 18.17
CA HIS A 26 -7.75 27.27 17.03
C HIS A 26 -6.49 27.93 16.45
N GLN A 27 -5.57 28.39 17.29
CA GLN A 27 -4.30 28.96 16.82
C GLN A 27 -3.43 27.92 16.11
N ILE A 28 -3.39 26.68 16.60
CA ILE A 28 -2.70 25.56 15.94
C ILE A 28 -3.30 25.30 14.55
N LEU A 29 -4.63 25.26 14.43
CA LEU A 29 -5.32 25.10 13.14
C LEU A 29 -4.97 26.24 12.17
N ASP A 30 -4.95 27.49 12.63
CA ASP A 30 -4.56 28.63 11.80
C ASP A 30 -3.10 28.56 11.34
N LEU A 31 -2.18 28.13 12.20
CA LEU A 31 -0.78 27.92 11.82
C LEU A 31 -0.63 26.79 10.80
N LEU A 32 -1.40 25.70 10.93
CA LEU A 32 -1.43 24.61 9.94
C LEU A 32 -1.99 25.08 8.60
N ARG A 33 -3.02 25.94 8.59
CA ARG A 33 -3.54 26.57 7.37
C ARG A 33 -2.48 27.42 6.68
N GLN A 34 -1.82 28.33 7.40
CA GLN A 34 -0.73 29.16 6.87
C GLN A 34 0.41 28.30 6.30
N ARG A 35 0.76 27.22 7.02
CA ARG A 35 1.77 26.30 6.54
C ARG A 35 1.36 25.62 5.23
N ASN A 36 0.09 25.25 5.07
CA ASN A 36 -0.44 24.65 3.84
C ASN A 36 -0.41 25.63 2.65
N GLU A 37 -0.58 26.93 2.87
CA GLU A 37 -0.42 27.96 1.84
C GLU A 37 1.01 27.97 1.30
N VAL A 38 2.02 27.98 2.21
CA VAL A 38 3.43 27.88 1.81
C VAL A 38 3.75 26.55 1.12
N VAL A 39 3.14 25.44 1.56
CA VAL A 39 3.30 24.13 0.90
C VAL A 39 2.79 24.17 -0.54
N THR A 40 1.73 24.94 -0.82
CA THR A 40 1.20 25.14 -2.18
C THR A 40 2.22 25.85 -3.08
N GLU A 41 2.90 26.87 -2.56
CA GLU A 41 3.97 27.56 -3.30
C GLU A 41 5.19 26.63 -3.55
N VAL A 42 5.58 25.87 -2.53
CA VAL A 42 6.65 24.83 -2.66
C VAL A 42 6.29 23.80 -3.72
N ALA A 43 5.04 23.35 -3.77
CA ALA A 43 4.57 22.39 -4.78
C ALA A 43 4.75 22.95 -6.20
N SER A 44 4.36 24.20 -6.43
CA SER A 44 4.51 24.87 -7.73
C SER A 44 5.97 25.00 -8.17
N ILE A 45 6.88 25.29 -7.23
CA ILE A 45 8.33 25.36 -7.53
C ILE A 45 8.88 23.98 -7.88
N LYS A 46 8.59 22.97 -7.06
CA LYS A 46 9.05 21.60 -7.29
C LYS A 46 8.60 21.06 -8.64
N GLN A 47 7.35 21.33 -9.01
CA GLN A 47 6.78 20.91 -10.28
C GLN A 47 7.51 21.55 -11.48
N ARG A 48 7.80 22.87 -11.42
CA ARG A 48 8.54 23.56 -12.48
C ARG A 48 10.00 23.11 -12.60
N THR A 49 10.60 22.65 -11.50
CA THR A 49 12.02 22.26 -11.46
C THR A 49 12.23 20.76 -11.59
N GLY A 50 11.18 19.95 -11.68
CA GLY A 50 11.27 18.47 -11.70
C GLY A 50 11.73 17.86 -10.37
N PHE A 51 11.71 18.64 -9.27
CA PHE A 51 12.14 18.14 -7.97
C PHE A 51 11.03 17.26 -7.33
N GLY A 52 11.42 16.08 -6.82
CA GLY A 52 10.49 15.13 -6.23
C GLY A 52 9.68 15.70 -5.05
N ILE A 53 8.45 15.21 -4.87
CA ILE A 53 7.58 15.63 -3.76
C ILE A 53 8.27 15.41 -2.42
N ARG A 54 8.91 14.26 -2.22
CA ARG A 54 9.58 13.91 -0.97
C ARG A 54 11.06 14.29 -1.00
N ASP A 55 11.48 15.03 0.02
CA ASP A 55 12.88 15.37 0.29
C ASP A 55 13.30 14.70 1.61
N TYR A 56 13.91 13.54 1.51
CA TYR A 56 14.29 12.73 2.66
C TYR A 56 15.29 13.44 3.59
N THR A 57 16.22 14.19 3.01
CA THR A 57 17.25 14.92 3.78
C THR A 57 16.59 16.01 4.60
N ARG A 58 15.74 16.83 3.95
CA ARG A 58 15.01 17.90 4.62
C ARG A 58 14.03 17.40 5.67
N GLU A 59 13.34 16.29 5.43
CA GLU A 59 12.43 15.70 6.42
C GLU A 59 13.18 15.24 7.68
N ARG A 60 14.34 14.60 7.52
CA ARG A 60 15.18 14.18 8.64
C ARG A 60 15.68 15.37 9.46
N GLU A 61 16.30 16.37 8.81
CA GLU A 61 16.75 17.58 9.48
C GLU A 61 15.65 18.30 10.26
N LEU A 62 14.43 18.33 9.67
CA LEU A 62 13.27 18.95 10.30
C LEU A 62 12.87 18.17 11.56
N LEU A 63 12.79 16.86 11.52
CA LEU A 63 12.41 16.04 12.67
C LEU A 63 13.43 16.15 13.79
N GLU A 64 14.74 16.12 13.48
CA GLU A 64 15.83 16.31 14.44
C GLU A 64 15.71 17.68 15.13
N ASP A 65 15.55 18.78 14.37
CA ASP A 65 15.40 20.14 14.92
C ASP A 65 14.16 20.23 15.83
N ARG A 66 13.04 19.63 15.43
CA ARG A 66 11.80 19.67 16.23
C ARG A 66 11.92 18.85 17.50
N GLY A 67 12.65 17.74 17.51
CA GLY A 67 12.96 16.97 18.70
C GLY A 67 13.78 17.78 19.71
N ILE A 68 14.80 18.50 19.26
CA ILE A 68 15.63 19.39 20.09
C ILE A 68 14.77 20.50 20.73
N ARG A 69 13.99 21.22 19.89
CA ARG A 69 13.11 22.32 20.35
C ARG A 69 12.02 21.84 21.31
N ALA A 70 11.47 20.64 21.09
CA ALA A 70 10.50 20.05 22.00
C ALA A 70 11.08 19.93 23.40
N LYS A 71 12.31 19.41 23.52
CA LYS A 71 13.01 19.26 24.79
C LYS A 71 13.25 20.61 25.48
N GLU A 72 13.62 21.66 24.72
CA GLU A 72 13.78 23.01 25.24
C GLU A 72 12.47 23.61 25.78
N CYS A 73 11.33 23.24 25.17
CA CYS A 73 10.00 23.64 25.59
C CYS A 73 9.38 22.77 26.70
N GLY A 74 10.09 21.76 27.20
CA GLY A 74 9.57 20.84 28.21
C GLY A 74 8.54 19.84 27.65
N LEU A 75 8.54 19.65 26.33
CA LEU A 75 7.68 18.67 25.64
C LEU A 75 8.45 17.38 25.39
N ARG A 76 7.75 16.26 25.28
CA ARG A 76 8.34 14.98 24.93
C ARG A 76 8.74 14.97 23.44
N PRO A 77 10.02 14.80 23.09
CA PRO A 77 10.51 14.81 21.72
C PRO A 77 9.79 13.81 20.82
N GLU A 78 9.52 12.61 21.33
CA GLU A 78 8.88 11.52 20.58
C GLU A 78 7.46 11.88 20.17
N VAL A 79 6.72 12.57 21.02
CA VAL A 79 5.35 13.04 20.74
C VAL A 79 5.37 14.12 19.65
N ILE A 80 6.30 15.08 19.75
CA ILE A 80 6.44 16.15 18.77
C ILE A 80 6.92 15.61 17.42
N GLU A 81 7.87 14.69 17.41
CA GLU A 81 8.31 14.02 16.20
C GLU A 81 7.14 13.32 15.49
N SER A 82 6.34 12.59 16.23
CA SER A 82 5.15 11.91 15.74
C SER A 82 4.15 12.89 15.11
N LEU A 83 3.88 14.00 15.77
CA LEU A 83 3.01 15.07 15.26
C LEU A 83 3.55 15.62 13.94
N PHE A 84 4.84 15.93 13.88
CA PHE A 84 5.45 16.47 12.67
C PHE A 84 5.53 15.46 11.52
N ARG A 85 5.62 14.16 11.79
CA ARG A 85 5.50 13.10 10.76
C ARG A 85 4.12 13.13 10.09
N VAL A 86 3.04 13.34 10.87
CA VAL A 86 1.68 13.50 10.34
C VAL A 86 1.56 14.79 9.52
N ILE A 87 2.10 15.90 10.00
CA ILE A 87 2.11 17.19 9.30
C ILE A 87 2.89 17.10 7.97
N LEU A 88 4.02 16.40 7.95
CA LEU A 88 4.81 16.16 6.74
C LEU A 88 4.04 15.28 5.74
N TRP A 89 3.38 14.23 6.24
CA TRP A 89 2.53 13.40 5.40
C TRP A 89 1.41 14.22 4.75
N ALA A 90 0.66 15.01 5.52
CA ALA A 90 -0.40 15.89 5.01
C ALA A 90 0.13 16.89 3.98
N SER A 91 1.36 17.39 4.15
CA SER A 91 2.00 18.29 3.20
C SER A 91 2.34 17.61 1.88
N ARG A 92 2.80 16.36 1.91
CA ARG A 92 3.06 15.56 0.71
C ARG A 92 1.76 15.22 -0.02
N ASP A 93 0.73 14.84 0.74
CA ASP A 93 -0.60 14.57 0.19
C ASP A 93 -1.18 15.80 -0.52
N ARG A 94 -1.06 17.00 0.07
CA ARG A 94 -1.45 18.25 -0.56
C ARG A 94 -0.65 18.54 -1.83
N GLN A 95 0.68 18.35 -1.82
CA GLN A 95 1.53 18.53 -3.00
C GLN A 95 1.14 17.56 -4.14
N ALA A 96 0.84 16.31 -3.79
CA ALA A 96 0.39 15.32 -4.76
C ALA A 96 -0.98 15.67 -5.35
N ALA A 97 -1.92 16.16 -4.53
CA ALA A 97 -3.22 16.63 -4.98
C ALA A 97 -3.09 17.80 -5.96
N LEU A 98 -2.25 18.79 -5.64
CA LEU A 98 -1.96 19.91 -6.52
C LEU A 98 -1.28 19.49 -7.84
N GLY A 99 -0.36 18.52 -7.76
CA GLY A 99 0.23 17.92 -8.94
C GLY A 99 -0.82 17.19 -9.80
N ALA A 100 -1.87 16.64 -9.17
CA ALA A 100 -2.98 15.99 -9.86
C ALA A 100 -3.89 16.98 -10.61
N GLU A 101 -4.02 18.19 -10.11
CA GLU A 101 -4.80 19.28 -10.74
C GLU A 101 -4.07 19.92 -11.93
N THR A 102 -2.77 19.71 -12.06
CA THR A 102 -1.98 20.25 -13.18
C THR A 102 -1.91 19.21 -14.29
N PRO A 103 -2.40 19.54 -15.51
CA PRO A 103 -2.25 18.66 -16.65
C PRO A 103 -0.75 18.34 -16.89
N LEU A 104 -0.43 17.08 -17.08
CA LEU A 104 0.89 16.71 -17.58
C LEU A 104 1.02 17.25 -19.02
N GLU A 105 2.20 17.75 -19.40
CA GLU A 105 2.50 18.12 -20.79
C GLU A 105 2.62 16.89 -21.71
N THR A 106 1.74 15.92 -21.51
CA THR A 106 1.67 14.70 -22.32
C THR A 106 0.46 14.77 -23.24
N THR A 107 0.60 14.26 -24.45
CA THR A 107 -0.53 14.11 -25.36
C THR A 107 -1.58 13.22 -24.71
N SER A 108 -2.83 13.72 -24.58
CA SER A 108 -3.95 12.92 -24.07
C SER A 108 -4.12 11.63 -24.85
N LYS A 109 -4.25 10.52 -24.14
CA LYS A 109 -4.45 9.18 -24.68
C LYS A 109 -5.84 8.66 -24.34
N ARG A 110 -6.38 7.76 -25.16
CA ARG A 110 -7.57 6.99 -24.78
C ARG A 110 -7.13 5.76 -24.00
N VAL A 111 -7.60 5.65 -22.78
CA VAL A 111 -7.28 4.56 -21.86
C VAL A 111 -8.53 3.72 -21.63
N ALA A 112 -8.55 2.51 -22.16
CA ALA A 112 -9.59 1.52 -21.89
C ALA A 112 -9.23 0.76 -20.62
N ILE A 113 -10.19 0.64 -19.69
CA ILE A 113 -10.03 -0.12 -18.45
C ILE A 113 -11.05 -1.25 -18.45
N ILE A 114 -10.56 -2.46 -18.61
CA ILE A 114 -11.35 -3.68 -18.60
C ILE A 114 -11.49 -4.14 -17.15
N GLY A 115 -12.72 -4.23 -16.64
CA GLY A 115 -12.99 -4.36 -15.20
C GLY A 115 -12.97 -3.01 -14.47
N GLY A 116 -13.32 -1.93 -15.18
CA GLY A 116 -13.19 -0.56 -14.70
C GLY A 116 -14.12 -0.19 -13.54
N ASN A 117 -15.22 -0.92 -13.33
CA ASN A 117 -16.14 -0.75 -12.19
C ASN A 117 -15.68 -1.48 -10.93
N GLY A 118 -14.65 -2.35 -11.03
CA GLY A 118 -13.99 -2.99 -9.91
C GLY A 118 -13.20 -2.01 -9.03
N GLY A 119 -12.77 -2.46 -7.85
CA GLY A 119 -12.05 -1.61 -6.90
C GLY A 119 -10.77 -0.99 -7.49
N MET A 120 -9.87 -1.83 -8.03
CA MET A 120 -8.62 -1.36 -8.64
C MET A 120 -8.87 -0.66 -9.97
N GLY A 121 -9.85 -1.13 -10.76
CA GLY A 121 -10.26 -0.48 -12.01
C GLY A 121 -10.64 0.99 -11.80
N ARG A 122 -11.43 1.30 -10.76
CA ARG A 122 -11.78 2.68 -10.39
C ARG A 122 -10.58 3.51 -9.96
N VAL A 123 -9.61 2.92 -9.26
CA VAL A 123 -8.37 3.62 -8.90
C VAL A 123 -7.58 3.98 -10.15
N MET A 124 -7.42 3.04 -11.09
CA MET A 124 -6.74 3.31 -12.37
C MET A 124 -7.51 4.33 -13.21
N ALA A 125 -8.85 4.22 -13.30
CA ALA A 125 -9.67 5.19 -14.03
C ALA A 125 -9.46 6.62 -13.53
N ARG A 126 -9.46 6.80 -12.21
CA ARG A 126 -9.19 8.07 -11.58
C ARG A 126 -7.77 8.56 -11.85
N LEU A 127 -6.77 7.70 -11.66
CA LEU A 127 -5.36 8.00 -11.87
C LEU A 127 -5.10 8.56 -13.27
N PHE A 128 -5.57 7.85 -14.30
CA PHE A 128 -5.34 8.24 -15.69
C PHE A 128 -6.23 9.40 -16.12
N LYS A 129 -7.44 9.52 -15.61
CA LYS A 129 -8.31 10.68 -15.83
C LYS A 129 -7.69 11.96 -15.27
N ASP A 130 -7.21 11.91 -14.04
CA ASP A 130 -6.54 13.03 -13.38
C ASP A 130 -5.23 13.40 -14.09
N ALA A 131 -4.62 12.46 -14.82
CA ALA A 131 -3.47 12.71 -15.69
C ALA A 131 -3.84 13.32 -17.06
N GLY A 132 -5.11 13.63 -17.31
CA GLY A 132 -5.58 14.30 -18.54
C GLY A 132 -5.95 13.34 -19.68
N ASN A 133 -6.14 12.07 -19.43
CA ASN A 133 -6.49 11.07 -20.43
C ASN A 133 -8.02 10.87 -20.56
N GLU A 134 -8.48 10.47 -21.73
CA GLU A 134 -9.86 10.04 -21.97
C GLU A 134 -10.03 8.59 -21.49
N ILE A 135 -11.04 8.31 -20.65
CA ILE A 135 -11.25 7.00 -20.04
C ILE A 135 -12.44 6.30 -20.70
N LEU A 136 -12.20 5.07 -21.14
CA LEU A 136 -13.22 4.13 -21.62
C LEU A 136 -13.35 3.00 -20.61
N ILE A 137 -14.54 2.81 -20.03
CA ILE A 137 -14.81 1.73 -19.07
C ILE A 137 -15.53 0.60 -19.79
N ALA A 138 -14.96 -0.60 -19.72
CA ALA A 138 -15.61 -1.84 -20.09
C ALA A 138 -15.69 -2.77 -18.87
N ASP A 139 -16.90 -3.22 -18.56
CA ASP A 139 -17.20 -4.13 -17.45
C ASP A 139 -18.46 -4.93 -17.77
N LEU A 140 -18.82 -5.87 -16.91
CA LEU A 140 -19.98 -6.76 -17.11
C LEU A 140 -21.32 -6.01 -17.24
N ASP A 141 -21.43 -4.84 -16.65
CA ASP A 141 -22.61 -3.99 -16.59
C ASP A 141 -22.54 -2.77 -17.53
N THR A 142 -21.52 -2.68 -18.39
CA THR A 142 -21.39 -1.60 -19.37
C THR A 142 -21.89 -1.99 -20.74
N THR A 143 -22.31 -1.00 -21.53
CA THR A 143 -22.71 -1.21 -22.94
C THR A 143 -21.51 -1.38 -23.87
N LEU A 144 -20.34 -0.87 -23.47
CA LEU A 144 -19.10 -0.99 -24.23
C LEU A 144 -18.46 -2.34 -23.90
N SER A 145 -18.27 -3.18 -24.88
CA SER A 145 -17.58 -4.48 -24.73
C SER A 145 -16.06 -4.31 -24.56
N ASN A 146 -15.40 -5.32 -23.99
CA ASN A 146 -13.94 -5.33 -23.83
C ASN A 146 -13.22 -5.07 -25.17
N THR A 147 -13.64 -5.77 -26.21
CA THR A 147 -13.02 -5.67 -27.54
C THR A 147 -13.27 -4.33 -28.23
N GLU A 148 -14.45 -3.74 -28.05
CA GLU A 148 -14.76 -2.40 -28.61
C GLU A 148 -13.97 -1.31 -27.90
N ALA A 149 -13.83 -1.39 -26.57
CA ALA A 149 -13.02 -0.48 -25.80
C ALA A 149 -11.55 -0.55 -26.25
N THR A 150 -11.00 -1.76 -26.36
CA THR A 150 -9.60 -2.00 -26.76
C THR A 150 -9.32 -1.47 -28.17
N LYS A 151 -10.20 -1.69 -29.14
CA LYS A 151 -10.03 -1.17 -30.52
C LYS A 151 -9.94 0.36 -30.58
N GLN A 152 -10.61 1.05 -29.68
CA GLN A 152 -10.62 2.52 -29.65
C GLN A 152 -9.43 3.08 -28.87
N ALA A 153 -8.85 2.29 -27.95
CA ALA A 153 -7.84 2.74 -27.00
C ALA A 153 -6.43 2.86 -27.61
N ASP A 154 -5.64 3.71 -27.00
CA ASP A 154 -4.19 3.79 -27.14
C ASP A 154 -3.49 3.00 -26.02
N VAL A 155 -4.18 2.85 -24.87
CA VAL A 155 -3.75 2.06 -23.72
C VAL A 155 -4.91 1.19 -23.26
N THR A 156 -4.69 -0.12 -23.11
CA THR A 156 -5.67 -1.05 -22.54
C THR A 156 -5.14 -1.59 -21.23
N ILE A 157 -5.90 -1.42 -20.13
CA ILE A 157 -5.56 -1.86 -18.78
C ILE A 157 -6.49 -3.01 -18.38
N ILE A 158 -5.91 -4.15 -18.03
CA ILE A 158 -6.65 -5.32 -17.55
C ILE A 158 -6.72 -5.22 -16.00
N ALA A 159 -7.91 -4.94 -15.46
CA ALA A 159 -8.19 -4.77 -14.04
C ALA A 159 -9.30 -5.72 -13.53
N VAL A 160 -9.36 -6.91 -14.12
CA VAL A 160 -10.30 -7.97 -13.74
C VAL A 160 -9.72 -8.88 -12.66
N PRO A 161 -10.52 -9.72 -11.98
CA PRO A 161 -10.00 -10.72 -11.04
C PRO A 161 -8.93 -11.61 -11.67
N ILE A 162 -7.91 -11.99 -10.89
CA ILE A 162 -6.74 -12.77 -11.35
C ILE A 162 -7.17 -14.01 -12.15
N ALA A 163 -8.17 -14.75 -11.65
CA ALA A 163 -8.70 -15.94 -12.31
C ALA A 163 -9.28 -15.70 -13.72
N GLN A 164 -9.62 -14.47 -14.08
CA GLN A 164 -10.16 -14.08 -15.39
C GLN A 164 -9.12 -13.40 -16.28
N THR A 165 -7.97 -13.01 -15.72
CA THR A 165 -6.99 -12.14 -16.39
C THR A 165 -6.50 -12.74 -17.69
N ILE A 166 -6.07 -13.99 -17.71
CA ILE A 166 -5.55 -14.65 -18.93
C ILE A 166 -6.61 -14.71 -20.01
N LYS A 167 -7.83 -15.14 -19.66
CA LYS A 167 -8.95 -15.22 -20.61
C LYS A 167 -9.27 -13.87 -21.23
N VAL A 168 -9.27 -12.80 -20.43
CA VAL A 168 -9.55 -11.45 -20.93
C VAL A 168 -8.40 -10.94 -21.79
N ILE A 169 -7.15 -11.24 -21.44
CA ILE A 169 -5.98 -10.92 -22.27
C ILE A 169 -6.08 -11.60 -23.65
N GLU A 170 -6.42 -12.89 -23.69
CA GLU A 170 -6.62 -13.64 -24.94
C GLU A 170 -7.77 -13.09 -25.78
N GLU A 171 -8.84 -12.60 -25.14
CA GLU A 171 -9.97 -11.96 -25.81
C GLU A 171 -9.58 -10.63 -26.47
N VAL A 172 -8.90 -9.75 -25.73
CA VAL A 172 -8.65 -8.37 -26.17
C VAL A 172 -7.34 -8.19 -26.93
N GLY A 173 -6.32 -9.00 -26.65
CA GLY A 173 -4.99 -8.88 -27.25
C GLY A 173 -4.98 -8.79 -28.77
N PRO A 174 -5.72 -9.63 -29.52
CA PRO A 174 -5.81 -9.55 -31.00
C PRO A 174 -6.42 -8.25 -31.53
N HIS A 175 -7.04 -7.45 -30.64
CA HIS A 175 -7.70 -6.19 -30.98
C HIS A 175 -6.89 -4.94 -30.59
N CYS A 176 -5.75 -5.11 -29.92
CA CYS A 176 -4.81 -4.02 -29.65
C CYS A 176 -4.18 -3.50 -30.94
N LYS A 177 -3.97 -2.19 -31.01
CA LYS A 177 -3.21 -1.57 -32.10
C LYS A 177 -1.72 -1.87 -31.95
N SER A 178 -0.98 -1.95 -33.03
CA SER A 178 0.46 -2.27 -33.01
C SER A 178 1.31 -1.25 -32.25
N ASP A 179 0.89 0.02 -32.25
CA ASP A 179 1.56 1.14 -31.56
C ASP A 179 0.97 1.47 -30.18
N SER A 180 0.06 0.63 -29.67
CA SER A 180 -0.62 0.82 -28.40
C SER A 180 0.11 0.12 -27.23
N LEU A 181 -0.38 0.33 -26.01
CA LEU A 181 0.07 -0.34 -24.80
C LEU A 181 -1.02 -1.29 -24.28
N LEU A 182 -0.65 -2.54 -24.01
CA LEU A 182 -1.44 -3.47 -23.20
C LEU A 182 -0.76 -3.64 -21.84
N MET A 183 -1.50 -3.41 -20.76
CA MET A 183 -0.99 -3.56 -19.39
C MET A 183 -2.04 -4.20 -18.47
N ASP A 184 -1.57 -4.78 -17.37
CA ASP A 184 -2.39 -5.34 -16.31
C ASP A 184 -2.07 -4.73 -14.95
N VAL A 185 -2.92 -5.00 -13.94
CA VAL A 185 -2.72 -4.57 -12.54
C VAL A 185 -2.83 -5.74 -11.57
N THR A 186 -2.57 -6.96 -12.02
CA THR A 186 -2.70 -8.16 -11.18
C THR A 186 -1.55 -8.33 -10.20
N SER A 187 -1.75 -9.18 -9.20
CA SER A 187 -0.74 -9.45 -8.16
C SER A 187 0.31 -10.50 -8.55
N ILE A 188 0.20 -11.09 -9.74
CA ILE A 188 1.17 -12.02 -10.35
C ILE A 188 1.63 -11.48 -11.69
N LYS A 189 2.86 -11.74 -12.10
CA LYS A 189 3.38 -11.13 -13.34
C LYS A 189 3.75 -12.13 -14.41
N LYS A 190 4.30 -13.29 -14.07
CA LYS A 190 4.85 -14.24 -15.05
C LYS A 190 3.82 -14.68 -16.10
N GLU A 191 2.69 -15.17 -15.66
CA GLU A 191 1.63 -15.67 -16.54
C GLU A 191 0.92 -14.56 -17.32
N PRO A 192 0.46 -13.45 -16.69
CA PRO A 192 -0.19 -12.34 -17.41
C PRO A 192 0.72 -11.69 -18.44
N VAL A 193 1.99 -11.44 -18.13
CA VAL A 193 2.94 -10.82 -19.08
C VAL A 193 3.19 -11.73 -20.27
N LEU A 194 3.40 -13.04 -20.03
CA LEU A 194 3.53 -14.01 -21.10
C LEU A 194 2.28 -14.07 -21.99
N ALA A 195 1.10 -14.06 -21.39
CA ALA A 195 -0.17 -14.07 -22.13
C ALA A 195 -0.33 -12.78 -22.97
N MET A 196 -0.02 -11.61 -22.42
CA MET A 196 -0.06 -10.33 -23.15
C MET A 196 0.90 -10.36 -24.37
N CYS A 197 2.12 -10.84 -24.19
CA CYS A 197 3.09 -10.98 -25.27
C CYS A 197 2.63 -11.93 -26.38
N THR A 198 1.99 -13.03 -25.98
CA THR A 198 1.51 -14.07 -26.92
C THR A 198 0.27 -13.61 -27.69
N ALA A 199 -0.65 -12.89 -27.02
CA ALA A 199 -1.91 -12.45 -27.60
C ALA A 199 -1.78 -11.20 -28.49
N THR A 200 -0.64 -10.50 -28.45
CA THR A 200 -0.44 -9.24 -29.19
C THR A 200 0.72 -9.31 -30.18
N ASN A 201 0.65 -8.47 -31.23
CA ASN A 201 1.70 -8.34 -32.23
C ASN A 201 2.06 -6.86 -32.42
N GLY A 202 3.31 -6.47 -32.09
CA GLY A 202 3.79 -5.09 -32.20
C GLY A 202 3.28 -4.14 -31.09
N THR A 203 2.34 -4.55 -30.26
CA THR A 203 1.83 -3.80 -29.12
C THR A 203 2.86 -3.80 -27.98
N SER A 204 3.13 -2.67 -27.33
CA SER A 204 3.95 -2.64 -26.12
C SER A 204 3.25 -3.39 -24.96
N VAL A 205 4.02 -4.09 -24.15
CA VAL A 205 3.52 -4.92 -23.04
C VAL A 205 4.22 -4.53 -21.75
N ILE A 206 3.44 -4.01 -20.80
CA ILE A 206 3.94 -3.63 -19.48
C ILE A 206 3.03 -4.24 -18.41
N GLY A 207 3.55 -5.20 -17.64
CA GLY A 207 2.88 -5.69 -16.45
C GLY A 207 3.03 -4.70 -15.30
N THR A 208 1.97 -4.44 -14.55
CA THR A 208 2.08 -3.66 -13.32
C THR A 208 1.46 -4.38 -12.11
N HIS A 209 1.92 -4.03 -10.92
CA HIS A 209 1.30 -4.49 -9.69
C HIS A 209 1.29 -3.35 -8.66
N PRO A 210 0.17 -2.66 -8.46
CA PRO A 210 -0.03 -1.75 -7.34
C PRO A 210 0.07 -2.51 -6.02
N LEU A 211 1.10 -2.23 -5.20
CA LEU A 211 1.35 -2.94 -3.94
C LEU A 211 0.47 -2.39 -2.79
N PHE A 212 -0.79 -2.10 -3.10
CA PHE A 212 -1.79 -1.58 -2.17
C PHE A 212 -3.21 -1.97 -2.61
N GLY A 213 -4.14 -1.97 -1.66
CA GLY A 213 -5.55 -2.24 -1.96
C GLY A 213 -6.31 -0.99 -2.42
N PRO A 214 -7.50 -1.15 -3.01
CA PRO A 214 -8.29 -0.04 -3.57
C PRO A 214 -8.84 0.96 -2.54
N SER A 215 -8.78 0.64 -1.26
CA SER A 215 -9.28 1.48 -0.16
C SER A 215 -8.26 2.46 0.42
N VAL A 216 -7.13 2.69 -0.25
CA VAL A 216 -6.13 3.67 0.21
C VAL A 216 -6.68 5.09 0.09
N HIS A 217 -6.40 5.92 1.10
CA HIS A 217 -6.85 7.33 1.12
C HIS A 217 -6.05 8.21 0.16
N SER A 218 -4.77 7.90 -0.05
CA SER A 218 -3.87 8.66 -0.92
C SER A 218 -2.97 7.70 -1.72
N LEU A 219 -2.72 8.07 -2.97
CA LEU A 219 -1.77 7.36 -3.85
C LEU A 219 -0.31 7.78 -3.58
N GLN A 220 -0.11 8.91 -2.91
CA GLN A 220 1.20 9.46 -2.60
C GLN A 220 2.01 8.52 -1.70
N GLY A 221 3.22 8.16 -2.14
CA GLY A 221 4.10 7.24 -1.42
C GLY A 221 3.75 5.76 -1.59
N GLN A 222 2.67 5.42 -2.30
CA GLN A 222 2.36 4.04 -2.63
C GLN A 222 3.39 3.47 -3.60
N ARG A 223 3.57 2.17 -3.56
CA ARG A 223 4.51 1.45 -4.41
C ARG A 223 3.78 0.75 -5.55
N ILE A 224 4.40 0.73 -6.71
CA ILE A 224 3.93 -0.03 -7.86
C ILE A 224 5.12 -0.73 -8.53
N ALA A 225 5.02 -2.04 -8.70
CA ALA A 225 5.98 -2.78 -9.51
C ALA A 225 5.63 -2.62 -11.00
N VAL A 226 6.65 -2.48 -11.84
CA VAL A 226 6.53 -2.31 -13.29
C VAL A 226 7.46 -3.32 -13.97
N VAL A 227 6.87 -4.15 -14.82
CA VAL A 227 7.56 -5.16 -15.62
C VAL A 227 7.41 -4.76 -17.09
N CYS A 228 8.41 -4.10 -17.63
CA CYS A 228 8.47 -3.72 -19.04
C CYS A 228 9.04 -4.88 -19.85
N GLU A 229 8.16 -5.67 -20.49
CA GLU A 229 8.59 -6.84 -21.27
C GLU A 229 8.83 -6.50 -22.74
N ARG A 230 8.03 -5.61 -23.32
CA ARG A 230 8.16 -5.13 -24.70
C ARG A 230 7.73 -3.68 -24.78
N ASP A 231 8.64 -2.80 -25.21
CA ASP A 231 8.35 -1.38 -25.41
C ASP A 231 9.15 -0.78 -26.55
N ASP A 232 8.56 -0.79 -27.75
CA ASP A 232 9.16 -0.21 -28.96
C ASP A 232 8.72 1.25 -29.20
N HIS A 233 7.85 1.81 -28.32
CA HIS A 233 7.16 3.09 -28.56
C HIS A 233 7.30 4.11 -27.42
N GLY A 234 8.10 3.80 -26.36
CA GLY A 234 8.33 4.71 -25.22
C GLY A 234 7.16 4.78 -24.22
N TRP A 235 6.35 3.74 -24.14
CA TRP A 235 5.23 3.67 -23.19
C TRP A 235 5.68 3.55 -21.74
N HIS A 236 6.86 2.96 -21.48
CA HIS A 236 7.42 2.88 -20.15
C HIS A 236 7.67 4.28 -19.58
N ASP A 237 8.31 5.16 -20.35
CA ASP A 237 8.60 6.52 -19.91
C ASP A 237 7.31 7.33 -19.72
N TRP A 238 6.32 7.14 -20.61
CA TRP A 238 5.01 7.76 -20.47
C TRP A 238 4.32 7.31 -19.17
N LEU A 239 4.29 6.01 -18.88
CA LEU A 239 3.69 5.46 -17.66
C LEU A 239 4.44 5.94 -16.41
N ALA A 240 5.77 5.84 -16.41
CA ALA A 240 6.63 6.27 -15.30
C ALA A 240 6.43 7.76 -14.98
N SER A 241 6.31 8.62 -16.01
CA SER A 241 6.02 10.05 -15.86
C SER A 241 4.70 10.29 -15.12
N ILE A 242 3.63 9.58 -15.50
CA ILE A 242 2.33 9.67 -14.81
C ILE A 242 2.47 9.21 -13.36
N LEU A 243 3.06 8.05 -13.10
CA LEU A 243 3.19 7.48 -11.78
C LEU A 243 4.01 8.38 -10.85
N HIS A 244 5.17 8.87 -11.30
CA HIS A 244 6.01 9.79 -10.52
C HIS A 244 5.31 11.11 -10.23
N SER A 245 4.56 11.66 -11.21
CA SER A 245 3.80 12.92 -11.00
C SER A 245 2.72 12.78 -9.91
N ARG A 246 2.25 11.56 -9.65
CA ARG A 246 1.28 11.24 -8.59
C ARG A 246 1.93 10.78 -7.29
N GLY A 247 3.27 10.82 -7.23
CA GLY A 247 4.04 10.51 -6.03
C GLY A 247 4.20 9.03 -5.74
N PHE A 248 4.02 8.16 -6.73
CA PHE A 248 4.33 6.74 -6.58
C PHE A 248 5.83 6.49 -6.46
N THR A 249 6.17 5.44 -5.73
CA THR A 249 7.49 4.81 -5.81
C THR A 249 7.40 3.69 -6.86
N VAL A 250 7.98 3.92 -8.02
CA VAL A 250 8.04 2.94 -9.12
C VAL A 250 9.20 1.97 -8.86
N ILE A 251 8.93 0.68 -9.04
CA ILE A 251 9.91 -0.40 -8.88
C ILE A 251 9.98 -1.14 -10.21
N ASP A 252 10.98 -0.84 -11.02
CA ASP A 252 11.26 -1.59 -12.23
C ASP A 252 11.85 -2.95 -11.88
N THR A 253 11.29 -4.02 -12.47
CA THR A 253 11.67 -5.39 -12.17
C THR A 253 11.32 -6.32 -13.33
N THR A 254 11.75 -7.56 -13.27
CA THR A 254 11.32 -8.63 -14.19
C THR A 254 10.12 -9.40 -13.63
N ALA A 255 9.36 -10.07 -14.49
CA ALA A 255 8.23 -10.91 -14.06
C ALA A 255 8.67 -12.00 -13.06
N LYS A 256 9.86 -12.56 -13.27
CA LYS A 256 10.45 -13.58 -12.39
C LYS A 256 10.80 -13.00 -11.02
N GLU A 257 11.58 -11.94 -10.97
CA GLU A 257 11.97 -11.29 -9.71
C GLU A 257 10.77 -10.78 -8.92
N HIS A 258 9.75 -10.23 -9.62
CA HIS A 258 8.49 -9.85 -9.02
C HIS A 258 7.82 -11.03 -8.32
N ASP A 259 7.60 -12.15 -9.00
CA ASP A 259 6.87 -13.29 -8.45
C ASP A 259 7.67 -13.98 -7.33
N GLU A 260 9.00 -14.03 -7.43
CA GLU A 260 9.88 -14.45 -6.35
C GLU A 260 9.74 -13.55 -5.11
N ALA A 261 9.73 -12.23 -5.26
CA ALA A 261 9.51 -11.30 -4.15
C ALA A 261 8.10 -11.43 -3.56
N MET A 262 7.06 -11.54 -4.40
CA MET A 262 5.68 -11.71 -3.96
C MET A 262 5.42 -13.06 -3.28
N SER A 263 6.22 -14.07 -3.55
CA SER A 263 6.14 -15.34 -2.83
C SER A 263 6.42 -15.18 -1.33
N VAL A 264 7.25 -14.20 -0.95
CA VAL A 264 7.51 -13.87 0.46
C VAL A 264 6.55 -12.78 0.94
N VAL A 265 6.44 -11.67 0.20
CA VAL A 265 5.65 -10.50 0.60
C VAL A 265 4.14 -10.81 0.69
N GLN A 266 3.63 -11.68 -0.18
CA GLN A 266 2.21 -12.04 -0.21
C GLN A 266 1.96 -13.49 0.21
N VAL A 267 2.54 -14.49 -0.48
CA VAL A 267 2.21 -15.89 -0.20
C VAL A 267 2.56 -16.28 1.22
N LEU A 268 3.80 -16.06 1.66
CA LEU A 268 4.23 -16.41 3.02
C LEU A 268 3.43 -15.66 4.09
N THR A 269 3.27 -14.33 3.94
CA THR A 269 2.60 -13.52 4.95
C THR A 269 1.10 -13.81 5.05
N HIS A 270 0.42 -14.03 3.91
CA HIS A 270 -0.99 -14.43 3.91
C HIS A 270 -1.17 -15.81 4.56
N GLN A 271 -0.35 -16.79 4.15
CA GLN A 271 -0.40 -18.14 4.69
C GLN A 271 -0.13 -18.16 6.22
N ALA A 272 0.85 -17.42 6.71
CA ALA A 272 1.13 -17.30 8.13
C ALA A 272 -0.08 -16.72 8.89
N THR A 273 -0.68 -15.67 8.37
CA THR A 273 -1.89 -15.05 8.94
C THR A 273 -3.07 -16.03 8.95
N GLU A 274 -3.26 -16.78 7.87
CA GLU A 274 -4.31 -17.79 7.74
C GLU A 274 -4.10 -18.97 8.70
N ILE A 275 -2.86 -19.41 8.87
CA ILE A 275 -2.51 -20.46 9.87
C ILE A 275 -2.86 -19.97 11.28
N VAL A 276 -2.48 -18.73 11.64
CA VAL A 276 -2.82 -18.16 12.96
C VAL A 276 -4.33 -18.11 13.15
N GLY A 277 -5.07 -17.52 12.23
CA GLY A 277 -6.53 -17.42 12.30
C GLY A 277 -7.21 -18.79 12.37
N ARG A 278 -6.76 -19.76 11.54
CA ARG A 278 -7.28 -21.13 11.54
C ARG A 278 -6.96 -21.87 12.85
N THR A 279 -5.79 -21.63 13.42
CA THR A 279 -5.40 -22.23 14.70
C THR A 279 -6.29 -21.73 15.83
N ILE A 280 -6.51 -20.41 15.93
CA ILE A 280 -7.41 -19.80 16.91
C ILE A 280 -8.81 -20.38 16.79
N GLN A 281 -9.33 -20.52 15.57
CA GLN A 281 -10.63 -21.10 15.31
C GLN A 281 -10.71 -22.57 15.80
N LYS A 282 -9.69 -23.39 15.48
CA LYS A 282 -9.65 -24.79 15.90
C LYS A 282 -9.52 -24.97 17.41
N LEU A 283 -8.86 -24.04 18.10
CA LEU A 283 -8.79 -24.02 19.55
C LEU A 283 -10.12 -23.62 20.22
N GLY A 284 -11.09 -23.12 19.46
CA GLY A 284 -12.38 -22.68 19.98
C GLY A 284 -12.32 -21.50 20.92
N VAL A 285 -11.30 -20.65 20.77
CA VAL A 285 -11.03 -19.52 21.67
C VAL A 285 -12.00 -18.37 21.41
N ASN A 286 -12.55 -17.79 22.47
CA ASN A 286 -13.34 -16.57 22.41
C ASN A 286 -12.41 -15.34 22.29
N ILE A 287 -12.40 -14.72 21.11
CA ILE A 287 -11.54 -13.57 20.81
C ILE A 287 -11.77 -12.41 21.78
N HIS A 288 -13.03 -12.09 22.12
CA HIS A 288 -13.31 -11.00 23.05
C HIS A 288 -12.67 -11.23 24.42
N LYS A 289 -12.67 -12.49 24.90
CA LYS A 289 -12.04 -12.84 26.15
C LYS A 289 -10.49 -12.73 26.09
N THR A 290 -9.88 -13.08 24.95
CA THR A 290 -8.42 -12.91 24.80
C THR A 290 -8.02 -11.45 24.71
N LEU A 291 -8.87 -10.60 24.14
CA LEU A 291 -8.64 -9.16 24.09
C LEU A 291 -8.66 -8.48 25.48
N GLU A 292 -9.31 -9.08 26.49
CA GLU A 292 -9.21 -8.61 27.89
C GLU A 292 -7.80 -8.76 28.47
N PHE A 293 -7.02 -9.70 27.94
CA PHE A 293 -5.62 -9.95 28.32
C PHE A 293 -4.63 -9.46 27.26
N THR A 294 -5.03 -8.49 26.45
CA THR A 294 -4.26 -8.05 25.30
C THR A 294 -2.93 -7.37 25.69
N SER A 295 -1.88 -7.65 24.93
CA SER A 295 -0.73 -6.77 24.80
C SER A 295 -0.86 -5.96 23.50
N PRO A 296 -0.21 -4.81 23.36
CA PRO A 296 -0.25 -4.05 22.10
C PRO A 296 0.18 -4.87 20.89
N ILE A 297 1.17 -5.74 21.02
CA ILE A 297 1.65 -6.63 19.96
C ILE A 297 0.55 -7.62 19.57
N TYR A 298 -0.05 -8.30 20.55
CA TYR A 298 -1.17 -9.22 20.27
C TYR A 298 -2.33 -8.52 19.59
N LEU A 299 -2.64 -7.28 20.00
CA LEU A 299 -3.70 -6.49 19.38
C LEU A 299 -3.40 -6.21 17.90
N ILE A 300 -2.17 -5.83 17.55
CA ILE A 300 -1.75 -5.63 16.16
C ILE A 300 -1.97 -6.90 15.34
N ASP A 301 -1.49 -8.03 15.83
CA ASP A 301 -1.61 -9.32 15.15
C ASP A 301 -3.07 -9.70 14.91
N MET A 302 -3.93 -9.52 15.92
CA MET A 302 -5.36 -9.81 15.81
C MET A 302 -6.09 -8.84 14.87
N LEU A 303 -5.73 -7.57 14.88
CA LEU A 303 -6.29 -6.59 13.93
C LEU A 303 -5.89 -6.94 12.48
N MET A 304 -4.64 -7.33 12.25
CA MET A 304 -4.18 -7.74 10.92
C MET A 304 -4.87 -9.04 10.45
N ALA A 305 -4.96 -10.04 11.33
CA ALA A 305 -5.66 -11.29 11.03
C ALA A 305 -7.16 -11.04 10.75
N ALA A 306 -7.85 -10.31 11.60
CA ALA A 306 -9.27 -10.00 11.42
C ALA A 306 -9.51 -9.20 10.12
N ARG A 307 -8.65 -8.23 9.81
CA ARG A 307 -8.69 -7.47 8.56
C ARG A 307 -8.51 -8.38 7.33
N HIS A 308 -7.60 -9.35 7.39
CA HIS A 308 -7.37 -10.31 6.33
C HIS A 308 -8.65 -11.11 6.03
N PHE A 309 -9.25 -11.72 7.06
CA PHE A 309 -10.47 -12.51 6.91
C PHE A 309 -11.75 -11.70 6.62
N ALA A 310 -11.73 -10.40 6.77
CA ALA A 310 -12.81 -9.50 6.37
C ALA A 310 -12.80 -9.14 4.87
N GLN A 311 -11.79 -9.57 4.12
CA GLN A 311 -11.65 -9.30 2.69
C GLN A 311 -12.06 -10.52 1.84
N SER A 312 -11.89 -10.41 0.51
CA SER A 312 -12.29 -11.48 -0.43
C SER A 312 -11.37 -12.69 -0.32
N ALA A 313 -11.94 -13.85 0.02
CA ALA A 313 -11.24 -15.13 0.00
C ALA A 313 -10.71 -15.49 -1.40
N ASP A 314 -11.48 -15.17 -2.46
CA ASP A 314 -11.10 -15.45 -3.86
C ASP A 314 -9.83 -14.70 -4.27
N LEU A 315 -9.65 -13.45 -3.77
CA LEU A 315 -8.44 -12.69 -4.03
C LEU A 315 -7.22 -13.38 -3.43
N TYR A 316 -7.26 -13.73 -2.16
CA TYR A 316 -6.15 -14.37 -1.46
C TYR A 316 -5.85 -15.77 -2.01
N ALA A 317 -6.88 -16.55 -2.31
CA ALA A 317 -6.76 -17.84 -2.96
C ALA A 317 -6.06 -17.70 -4.32
N SER A 318 -6.50 -16.74 -5.15
CA SER A 318 -5.90 -16.50 -6.46
C SER A 318 -4.44 -16.08 -6.38
N ILE A 319 -4.07 -15.21 -5.44
CA ILE A 319 -2.67 -14.81 -5.22
C ILE A 319 -1.80 -16.00 -4.86
N GLN A 320 -2.24 -16.80 -3.87
CA GLN A 320 -1.46 -17.90 -3.35
C GLN A 320 -1.39 -19.09 -4.32
N MET A 321 -2.50 -19.43 -4.99
CA MET A 321 -2.58 -20.59 -5.87
C MET A 321 -1.91 -20.38 -7.24
N ASN A 322 -1.71 -19.14 -7.68
CA ASN A 322 -1.15 -18.86 -9.01
C ASN A 322 0.28 -18.29 -8.98
N ASN A 323 0.90 -18.11 -7.82
CA ASN A 323 2.32 -17.77 -7.76
C ASN A 323 3.17 -19.05 -7.95
N SER A 324 4.09 -19.02 -8.90
CA SER A 324 4.92 -20.19 -9.26
C SER A 324 5.83 -20.70 -8.13
N GLU A 325 6.11 -19.88 -7.11
CA GLU A 325 6.97 -20.20 -5.96
C GLU A 325 6.20 -20.72 -4.74
N THR A 326 4.88 -20.81 -4.82
CA THR A 326 4.02 -21.15 -3.67
C THR A 326 4.40 -22.47 -3.03
N GLU A 327 4.60 -23.52 -3.82
CA GLU A 327 4.95 -24.85 -3.28
C GLU A 327 6.25 -24.81 -2.46
N ARG A 328 7.28 -24.13 -2.97
CA ARG A 328 8.55 -23.94 -2.27
C ARG A 328 8.36 -23.24 -0.93
N VAL A 329 7.60 -22.13 -0.93
CA VAL A 329 7.35 -21.33 0.27
C VAL A 329 6.56 -22.12 1.32
N LEU A 330 5.51 -22.82 0.92
CA LEU A 330 4.67 -23.60 1.84
C LEU A 330 5.44 -24.79 2.45
N ASN A 331 6.27 -25.47 1.67
CA ASN A 331 7.13 -26.52 2.19
C ASN A 331 8.13 -25.97 3.21
N THR A 332 8.78 -24.84 2.91
CA THR A 332 9.73 -24.20 3.82
C THR A 332 9.05 -23.73 5.12
N LEU A 333 7.84 -23.15 5.03
CA LEU A 333 7.07 -22.73 6.21
C LEU A 333 6.70 -23.92 7.10
N ARG A 334 6.28 -25.04 6.49
CA ARG A 334 5.97 -26.27 7.22
C ARG A 334 7.21 -26.78 7.97
N ASP A 335 8.33 -26.89 7.26
CA ASP A 335 9.56 -27.46 7.82
C ASP A 335 10.11 -26.61 8.98
N ALA A 336 10.07 -25.28 8.84
CA ALA A 336 10.42 -24.36 9.92
C ALA A 336 9.45 -24.45 11.13
N GLY A 337 8.17 -24.65 10.86
CA GLY A 337 7.17 -24.86 11.90
C GLY A 337 7.36 -26.16 12.67
N GLU A 338 7.72 -27.25 11.98
CA GLU A 338 8.01 -28.56 12.58
C GLU A 338 9.29 -28.48 13.43
N GLU A 339 10.36 -27.88 12.91
CA GLU A 339 11.60 -27.65 13.67
C GLU A 339 11.34 -26.90 14.98
N LEU A 340 10.64 -25.78 14.92
CA LEU A 340 10.31 -24.98 16.10
C LEU A 340 9.43 -25.77 17.08
N ARG A 341 8.47 -26.53 16.58
CA ARG A 341 7.60 -27.39 17.39
C ARG A 341 8.42 -28.43 18.16
N GLU A 342 9.36 -29.13 17.51
CA GLU A 342 10.25 -30.09 18.15
C GLU A 342 11.07 -29.43 19.27
N ILE A 343 11.77 -28.33 18.97
CA ILE A 343 12.58 -27.57 19.93
C ILE A 343 11.79 -27.22 21.19
N VAL A 344 10.55 -26.73 21.02
CA VAL A 344 9.69 -26.32 22.14
C VAL A 344 9.19 -27.52 22.94
N LEU A 345 8.79 -28.61 22.29
CA LEU A 345 8.31 -29.82 22.99
C LEU A 345 9.43 -30.54 23.73
N ASP A 346 10.63 -30.58 23.15
CA ASP A 346 11.83 -31.18 23.79
C ASP A 346 12.36 -30.29 24.93
N LYS A 347 11.83 -29.06 25.08
CA LYS A 347 12.28 -28.05 26.06
C LYS A 347 13.78 -27.81 25.97
N ASP A 348 14.31 -27.69 24.74
CA ASP A 348 15.74 -27.51 24.48
C ASP A 348 16.08 -25.99 24.29
N PRO A 349 16.53 -25.29 25.35
CA PRO A 349 16.86 -23.88 25.29
C PRO A 349 18.12 -23.59 24.45
N GLN A 350 18.99 -24.59 24.27
CA GLN A 350 20.22 -24.38 23.49
C GLN A 350 19.91 -24.35 22.00
N ARG A 351 19.10 -25.31 21.51
CA ARG A 351 18.60 -25.28 20.11
C ARG A 351 17.76 -24.03 19.86
N PHE A 352 16.89 -23.63 20.81
CA PHE A 352 16.08 -22.44 20.70
C PHE A 352 16.93 -21.18 20.54
N ASN A 353 17.92 -20.98 21.43
CA ASN A 353 18.81 -19.80 21.39
C ASN A 353 19.64 -19.79 20.09
N LYS A 354 20.11 -20.94 19.63
CA LYS A 354 20.87 -21.05 18.38
C LYS A 354 20.01 -20.60 17.19
N MET A 355 18.83 -21.17 17.02
CA MET A 355 17.87 -20.78 15.96
C MET A 355 17.55 -19.29 16.03
N PHE A 356 17.27 -18.75 17.22
CA PHE A 356 16.94 -17.35 17.44
C PHE A 356 18.10 -16.42 17.02
N SER A 357 19.34 -16.80 17.32
CA SER A 357 20.54 -16.05 16.91
C SER A 357 20.75 -16.07 15.39
N GLU A 358 20.55 -17.23 14.76
CA GLU A 358 20.65 -17.36 13.30
C GLU A 358 19.64 -16.47 12.57
N VAL A 359 18.40 -16.41 13.05
CA VAL A 359 17.36 -15.53 12.51
C VAL A 359 17.72 -14.06 12.77
N HIS A 360 18.20 -13.71 13.95
CA HIS A 360 18.63 -12.36 14.27
C HIS A 360 19.77 -11.87 13.35
N GLU A 361 20.78 -12.71 13.11
CA GLU A 361 21.88 -12.41 12.17
C GLU A 361 21.35 -12.20 10.74
N HIS A 362 20.39 -13.02 10.31
CA HIS A 362 19.77 -12.86 9.00
C HIS A 362 19.03 -11.52 8.83
N PHE A 363 18.30 -11.07 9.85
CA PHE A 363 17.65 -9.76 9.85
C PHE A 363 18.65 -8.58 9.97
N GLY A 364 19.79 -8.80 10.63
CA GLY A 364 20.85 -7.82 10.76
C GLY A 364 20.37 -6.45 11.28
N LYS A 365 20.82 -5.37 10.67
CA LYS A 365 20.45 -3.99 11.06
C LYS A 365 18.95 -3.69 10.95
N PHE A 366 18.19 -4.46 10.19
CA PHE A 366 16.75 -4.28 10.11
C PHE A 366 16.07 -4.54 11.46
N SER A 367 16.62 -5.42 12.30
CA SER A 367 16.09 -5.69 13.65
C SER A 367 16.03 -4.43 14.52
N GLU A 368 17.07 -3.59 14.47
CA GLU A 368 17.11 -2.33 15.23
C GLU A 368 16.09 -1.32 14.70
N GLN A 369 16.01 -1.17 13.38
CA GLN A 369 15.01 -0.31 12.72
C GLN A 369 13.58 -0.77 13.01
N ALA A 370 13.36 -2.08 13.05
CA ALA A 370 12.06 -2.67 13.35
C ALA A 370 11.61 -2.37 14.79
N LEU A 371 12.52 -2.42 15.77
CA LEU A 371 12.21 -2.04 17.14
C LEU A 371 11.76 -0.58 17.24
N GLU A 372 12.48 0.34 16.61
CA GLU A 372 12.13 1.77 16.61
C GLU A 372 10.76 2.01 15.96
N GLN A 373 10.54 1.46 14.75
CA GLN A 373 9.30 1.68 14.01
C GLN A 373 8.09 1.01 14.66
N SER A 374 8.26 -0.20 15.19
CA SER A 374 7.16 -0.90 15.87
C SER A 374 6.79 -0.24 17.21
N SER A 375 7.77 0.28 17.97
CA SER A 375 7.49 1.05 19.19
C SER A 375 6.60 2.25 18.91
N PHE A 376 6.87 2.98 17.81
CA PHE A 376 6.00 4.08 17.39
C PHE A 376 4.56 3.64 17.09
N LEU A 377 4.37 2.50 16.38
CA LEU A 377 3.03 1.97 16.08
C LEU A 377 2.31 1.51 17.35
N ILE A 378 3.03 0.89 18.28
CA ILE A 378 2.53 0.41 19.55
C ILE A 378 1.99 1.57 20.39
N ASP A 379 2.77 2.66 20.52
CA ASP A 379 2.37 3.85 21.25
C ASP A 379 1.06 4.45 20.69
N ARG A 380 0.91 4.47 19.35
CA ARG A 380 -0.30 4.96 18.69
C ARG A 380 -1.54 4.09 18.91
N LEU A 381 -1.36 2.79 19.11
CA LEU A 381 -2.47 1.89 19.43
C LEU A 381 -2.96 2.07 20.87
N VAL A 382 -2.04 2.25 21.80
CA VAL A 382 -2.38 2.48 23.21
C VAL A 382 -3.14 3.80 23.41
N GLU A 383 -2.86 4.83 22.59
CA GLU A 383 -3.58 6.11 22.63
C GLU A 383 -5.06 6.02 22.21
N ARG A 384 -5.47 4.94 21.53
CA ARG A 384 -6.86 4.74 21.03
C ARG A 384 -7.73 3.89 21.95
N GLY A 385 -7.16 3.26 22.95
CA GLY A 385 -7.87 2.45 23.96
C GLY A 385 -8.18 3.27 25.19
#